data_bb4be81601ce25fbc0b933b633f5652b
#
_entry.id   bb4be81601ce25fbc0b933b633f5652b
#
_cell.length_a   1.000
_cell.length_b   1.000
_cell.length_c   1.000
_cell.angle_alpha   90.00
_cell.angle_beta   90.00
_cell.angle_gamma   90.00
#
_symmetry.space_group_name_H-M   'P 1'
#
loop_
_entity.id
_entity.type
_entity.pdbx_description
1 polymer ?
#
loop_
_entity_poly.entity_id
_entity_poly.type
_entity_poly.pdbx_seq_one_letter_code
_entity_poly.pdbx_strand_id
1 'polypeptide(L)'
;MKEKILLTLKNLREYALTKNCEVVLYFHEEDSYLMRFANSAISLNTNEHLIRLEITAYDDKRRASYGLITDLSRLDEMKSGIDTACEMVKYAMPLTYQPTVPLYESTFIDESGFDPELVQMGNEEKLAFINSVTAGLETDEVKLSGIFSCGANTVAIMNTRSEHPMYIKTSDAQVSIVLAHSVLKWEVQSEQSAQQKGDLDAAAMRDELVFLLEHYTHDTPQQLPLGKYNIVFGCAAIADLLNFMRYIGINGGLMKRGFSFLKEEDFETQKFSPLFTLMDDPTRRETFPFHRDLYGIEREPFTFIEKGVFKTFSWLQDDADEFGLKPTGHTVPHISLSMLAGSTPVESLQELFSLPRETDLLYIPFLHYMNIVNPSKGILTSSSRFGALLLKKDGSVVVPYNVRLTQSLLDIFGAGLAWISEKTVPYNTSSSYGARNPTSIIVPRFMQVNGLEISHSNSSY
;
A
#
# COMPACT_ATOMS: atom_id res chain seq x y z
N MET A 1 -9.69 26.21 5.01
CA MET A 1 -10.48 25.00 4.72
C MET A 1 -10.80 24.26 6.01
N LYS A 2 -9.84 23.86 6.85
CA LYS A 2 -10.02 23.13 8.12
C LYS A 2 -11.15 23.63 9.00
N GLU A 3 -11.18 24.92 9.33
CA GLU A 3 -12.22 25.52 10.18
C GLU A 3 -13.63 25.38 9.58
N LYS A 4 -13.74 25.51 8.24
CA LYS A 4 -15.02 25.34 7.54
C LYS A 4 -15.50 23.88 7.63
N ILE A 5 -14.60 22.90 7.45
CA ILE A 5 -14.91 21.48 7.58
C ILE A 5 -15.38 21.17 9.01
N LEU A 6 -14.61 21.58 10.02
CA LEU A 6 -14.95 21.32 11.41
C LEU A 6 -16.25 21.98 11.85
N LEU A 7 -16.52 23.21 11.38
CA LEU A 7 -17.80 23.90 11.63
C LEU A 7 -18.97 23.18 10.95
N THR A 8 -18.80 22.72 9.71
CA THR A 8 -19.83 21.94 9.00
C THR A 8 -20.13 20.65 9.74
N LEU A 9 -19.12 19.90 10.14
CA LEU A 9 -19.31 18.65 10.91
C LEU A 9 -19.97 18.90 12.26
N LYS A 10 -19.65 20.00 12.95
CA LYS A 10 -20.31 20.40 14.18
C LYS A 10 -21.80 20.66 13.97
N ASN A 11 -22.17 21.43 12.92
CA ASN A 11 -23.58 21.68 12.59
C ASN A 11 -24.33 20.39 12.24
N LEU A 12 -23.68 19.47 11.53
CA LEU A 12 -24.27 18.15 11.20
C LEU A 12 -24.43 17.29 12.45
N ARG A 13 -23.46 17.32 13.37
CA ARG A 13 -23.57 16.63 14.67
C ARG A 13 -24.74 17.16 15.49
N GLU A 14 -24.88 18.49 15.61
CA GLU A 14 -26.00 19.11 16.31
C GLU A 14 -27.35 18.67 15.71
N TYR A 15 -27.43 18.58 14.38
CA TYR A 15 -28.61 18.03 13.72
C TYR A 15 -28.81 16.54 14.02
N ALA A 16 -27.74 15.73 13.97
CA ALA A 16 -27.81 14.30 14.27
C ALA A 16 -28.27 14.01 15.72
N LEU A 17 -27.90 14.86 16.68
CA LEU A 17 -28.37 14.75 18.08
C LEU A 17 -29.88 14.89 18.24
N THR A 18 -30.61 15.43 17.23
CA THR A 18 -32.08 15.46 17.23
C THR A 18 -32.71 14.14 16.81
N LYS A 19 -31.91 13.15 16.39
CA LYS A 19 -32.37 11.83 15.92
C LYS A 19 -32.34 10.81 17.06
N ASN A 20 -33.08 9.72 16.92
CA ASN A 20 -33.10 8.62 17.88
C ASN A 20 -32.11 7.51 17.52
N CYS A 21 -30.93 7.88 16.98
CA CYS A 21 -29.84 6.97 16.68
C CYS A 21 -28.49 7.64 16.92
N GLU A 22 -27.45 6.85 17.19
CA GLU A 22 -26.10 7.37 17.22
C GLU A 22 -25.57 7.49 15.78
N VAL A 23 -24.79 8.54 15.50
CA VAL A 23 -24.31 8.84 14.16
C VAL A 23 -22.80 9.11 14.19
N VAL A 24 -22.08 8.52 13.27
CA VAL A 24 -20.67 8.84 12.94
C VAL A 24 -20.64 9.48 11.56
N LEU A 25 -19.98 10.63 11.48
CA LEU A 25 -19.76 11.39 10.26
C LEU A 25 -18.29 11.23 9.87
N TYR A 26 -18.03 10.52 8.79
CA TYR A 26 -16.70 10.39 8.19
C TYR A 26 -16.62 11.27 6.94
N PHE A 27 -15.87 12.35 7.06
CA PHE A 27 -15.63 13.30 6.00
C PHE A 27 -14.29 13.00 5.34
N HIS A 28 -14.30 12.92 4.01
CA HIS A 28 -13.10 12.73 3.21
C HIS A 28 -13.07 13.74 2.06
N GLU A 29 -12.04 14.58 2.05
CA GLU A 29 -11.76 15.53 0.96
C GLU A 29 -10.48 15.14 0.26
N GLU A 30 -10.51 15.09 -1.05
CA GLU A 30 -9.32 14.89 -1.88
C GLU A 30 -9.15 15.99 -2.90
N ASP A 31 -7.91 16.49 -3.02
CA ASP A 31 -7.41 17.24 -4.15
C ASP A 31 -6.46 16.34 -4.90
N SER A 32 -6.88 15.82 -6.05
CA SER A 32 -6.13 14.82 -6.82
C SER A 32 -5.70 15.38 -8.15
N TYR A 33 -4.42 15.27 -8.44
CA TYR A 33 -3.85 15.53 -9.75
C TYR A 33 -3.29 14.24 -10.34
N LEU A 34 -3.63 13.96 -11.60
CA LEU A 34 -3.11 12.81 -12.34
C LEU A 34 -2.67 13.21 -13.75
N MET A 35 -1.39 13.02 -14.06
CA MET A 35 -0.86 13.03 -15.41
C MET A 35 -0.52 11.60 -15.82
N ARG A 36 -1.08 11.14 -16.93
CA ARG A 36 -0.81 9.81 -17.48
C ARG A 36 -0.14 9.92 -18.83
N PHE A 37 0.85 9.09 -19.03
CA PHE A 37 1.58 8.96 -20.28
C PHE A 37 1.25 7.63 -20.95
N ALA A 38 1.16 7.64 -22.27
CA ALA A 38 1.05 6.44 -23.09
C ALA A 38 1.69 6.70 -24.47
N ASN A 39 2.52 5.79 -24.94
CA ASN A 39 3.23 5.92 -26.21
C ASN A 39 3.95 7.26 -26.35
N SER A 40 4.69 7.65 -25.31
CA SER A 40 5.51 8.88 -25.28
C SER A 40 4.70 10.19 -25.42
N ALA A 41 3.43 10.15 -25.08
CA ALA A 41 2.54 11.32 -25.09
C ALA A 41 1.68 11.39 -23.83
N ILE A 42 1.30 12.60 -23.44
CA ILE A 42 0.31 12.79 -22.37
C ILE A 42 -1.04 12.30 -22.88
N SER A 43 -1.57 11.22 -22.30
CA SER A 43 -2.85 10.63 -22.66
C SER A 43 -4.00 11.12 -21.78
N LEU A 44 -3.69 11.57 -20.56
CA LEU A 44 -4.65 12.13 -19.61
C LEU A 44 -3.95 13.14 -18.71
N ASN A 45 -4.62 14.24 -18.43
CA ASN A 45 -4.21 15.24 -17.46
C ASN A 45 -5.47 15.75 -16.75
N THR A 46 -5.67 15.31 -15.50
CA THR A 46 -6.85 15.65 -14.71
C THR A 46 -6.49 16.30 -13.39
N ASN A 47 -7.37 17.16 -12.93
CA ASN A 47 -7.34 17.73 -11.60
C ASN A 47 -8.75 17.60 -11.02
N GLU A 48 -8.88 16.90 -9.90
CA GLU A 48 -10.14 16.61 -9.26
C GLU A 48 -10.13 17.11 -7.82
N HIS A 49 -11.22 17.78 -7.42
CA HIS A 49 -11.51 18.10 -6.04
C HIS A 49 -12.83 17.43 -5.66
N LEU A 50 -12.79 16.47 -4.75
CA LEU A 50 -13.95 15.70 -4.34
C LEU A 50 -14.11 15.72 -2.82
N ILE A 51 -15.35 15.89 -2.39
CA ILE A 51 -15.76 15.76 -0.98
C ILE A 51 -16.74 14.60 -0.89
N ARG A 52 -16.40 13.63 -0.05
CA ARG A 52 -17.26 12.50 0.31
C ARG A 52 -17.64 12.60 1.78
N LEU A 53 -18.91 12.40 2.06
CA LEU A 53 -19.39 12.25 3.43
C LEU A 53 -20.02 10.87 3.56
N GLU A 54 -19.44 10.02 4.40
CA GLU A 54 -20.04 8.77 4.83
C GLU A 54 -20.69 8.98 6.20
N ILE A 55 -21.95 8.61 6.31
CA ILE A 55 -22.77 8.76 7.49
C ILE A 55 -23.15 7.36 7.97
N THR A 56 -22.62 6.94 9.12
CA THR A 56 -22.98 5.66 9.71
C THR A 56 -23.87 5.86 10.90
N ALA A 57 -25.09 5.32 10.82
CA ALA A 57 -26.07 5.31 11.91
C ALA A 57 -26.02 3.97 12.65
N TYR A 58 -26.17 4.05 13.98
CA TYR A 58 -26.20 2.92 14.89
C TYR A 58 -27.49 2.94 15.72
N ASP A 59 -28.14 1.80 15.84
CA ASP A 59 -29.33 1.58 16.67
C ASP A 59 -29.27 0.19 17.29
N ASP A 60 -28.94 0.12 18.58
CA ASP A 60 -28.62 -1.12 19.27
C ASP A 60 -27.56 -1.93 18.47
N LYS A 61 -27.85 -3.17 18.13
CA LYS A 61 -26.96 -4.06 17.35
C LYS A 61 -27.03 -3.84 15.83
N ARG A 62 -27.63 -2.75 15.38
CA ARG A 62 -27.75 -2.45 13.95
C ARG A 62 -26.83 -1.32 13.56
N ARG A 63 -26.33 -1.42 12.34
CA ARG A 63 -25.52 -0.38 11.70
C ARG A 63 -25.89 -0.27 10.23
N ALA A 64 -25.99 0.96 9.73
CA ALA A 64 -26.18 1.23 8.32
C ALA A 64 -25.38 2.46 7.92
N SER A 65 -24.75 2.44 6.75
CA SER A 65 -24.00 3.57 6.21
C SER A 65 -24.67 4.10 4.95
N TYR A 66 -24.68 5.43 4.82
CA TYR A 66 -25.08 6.15 3.62
C TYR A 66 -23.96 7.09 3.20
N GLY A 67 -23.50 6.96 1.96
CA GLY A 67 -22.43 7.79 1.40
C GLY A 67 -22.95 8.75 0.34
N LEU A 68 -22.41 9.96 0.32
CA LEU A 68 -22.70 10.97 -0.70
C LEU A 68 -21.44 11.72 -1.13
N ILE A 69 -21.38 12.11 -2.41
CA ILE A 69 -20.45 13.10 -2.91
C ILE A 69 -21.16 14.45 -2.85
N THR A 70 -20.53 15.43 -2.23
CA THR A 70 -21.19 16.69 -1.89
C THR A 70 -20.23 17.89 -1.95
N ASP A 71 -20.66 19.02 -1.47
CA ASP A 71 -19.90 20.26 -1.31
C ASP A 71 -20.25 20.90 0.04
N LEU A 72 -19.28 21.58 0.67
CA LEU A 72 -19.47 22.21 1.98
C LEU A 72 -20.56 23.29 2.03
N SER A 73 -21.08 23.75 0.88
CA SER A 73 -22.23 24.64 0.79
C SER A 73 -23.59 23.93 0.86
N ARG A 74 -23.60 22.58 0.67
CA ARG A 74 -24.83 21.78 0.57
C ARG A 74 -25.24 21.15 1.91
N LEU A 75 -25.33 21.98 2.97
CA LEU A 75 -25.62 21.51 4.31
C LEU A 75 -26.96 20.74 4.42
N ASP A 76 -27.99 21.16 3.68
CA ASP A 76 -29.31 20.50 3.74
C ASP A 76 -29.28 19.12 3.08
N GLU A 77 -28.49 18.91 2.03
CA GLU A 77 -28.26 17.61 1.42
C GLU A 77 -27.58 16.66 2.41
N MET A 78 -26.54 17.13 3.12
CA MET A 78 -25.87 16.36 4.15
C MET A 78 -26.78 15.98 5.31
N LYS A 79 -27.67 16.90 5.75
CA LYS A 79 -28.70 16.62 6.76
C LYS A 79 -29.69 15.55 6.28
N SER A 80 -30.12 15.63 5.02
CA SER A 80 -30.98 14.61 4.40
C SER A 80 -30.28 13.24 4.36
N GLY A 81 -28.95 13.23 4.16
CA GLY A 81 -28.13 12.02 4.28
C GLY A 81 -28.18 11.39 5.68
N ILE A 82 -28.17 12.23 6.74
CA ILE A 82 -28.34 11.74 8.13
C ILE A 82 -29.72 11.12 8.30
N ASP A 83 -30.77 11.77 7.81
CA ASP A 83 -32.14 11.21 7.87
C ASP A 83 -32.22 9.86 7.17
N THR A 84 -31.57 9.75 6.00
CA THR A 84 -31.51 8.51 5.21
C THR A 84 -30.80 7.40 5.99
N ALA A 85 -29.61 7.67 6.56
CA ALA A 85 -28.87 6.69 7.35
C ALA A 85 -29.65 6.22 8.59
N CYS A 86 -30.28 7.16 9.31
CA CYS A 86 -31.12 6.85 10.48
C CYS A 86 -32.42 6.08 10.12
N GLU A 87 -32.92 6.21 8.91
CA GLU A 87 -34.03 5.38 8.43
C GLU A 87 -33.52 3.99 8.03
N MET A 88 -32.41 3.92 7.30
CA MET A 88 -31.81 2.64 6.87
C MET A 88 -31.45 1.72 8.04
N VAL A 89 -30.94 2.26 9.14
CA VAL A 89 -30.51 1.44 10.30
C VAL A 89 -31.67 0.67 10.93
N LYS A 90 -32.89 1.17 10.85
CA LYS A 90 -34.09 0.49 11.38
C LYS A 90 -34.36 -0.85 10.67
N TYR A 91 -33.97 -0.95 9.41
CA TYR A 91 -34.17 -2.14 8.57
C TYR A 91 -32.91 -2.97 8.40
N ALA A 92 -31.78 -2.52 8.95
CA ALA A 92 -30.53 -3.29 8.90
C ALA A 92 -30.64 -4.59 9.69
N MET A 93 -29.96 -5.63 9.20
CA MET A 93 -29.87 -6.90 9.94
C MET A 93 -29.10 -6.67 11.25
N PRO A 94 -29.60 -7.15 12.38
CA PRO A 94 -28.86 -7.07 13.65
C PRO A 94 -27.52 -7.82 13.55
N LEU A 95 -26.46 -7.21 14.04
CA LEU A 95 -25.17 -7.86 14.22
C LEU A 95 -25.26 -8.88 15.38
N THR A 96 -24.37 -9.85 15.40
CA THR A 96 -24.26 -10.83 16.50
C THR A 96 -23.66 -10.20 17.76
N TYR A 97 -23.09 -8.99 17.65
CA TYR A 97 -22.41 -8.24 18.72
C TYR A 97 -22.94 -6.81 18.79
N GLN A 98 -22.59 -6.10 19.85
CA GLN A 98 -22.83 -4.67 20.00
C GLN A 98 -21.69 -3.90 19.35
N PRO A 99 -21.93 -3.16 18.23
CA PRO A 99 -20.87 -2.37 17.61
C PRO A 99 -20.49 -1.17 18.48
N THR A 100 -19.19 -0.92 18.61
CA THR A 100 -18.67 0.25 19.29
C THR A 100 -18.82 1.49 18.43
N VAL A 101 -19.43 2.53 18.98
CA VAL A 101 -19.40 3.90 18.39
C VAL A 101 -18.20 4.65 18.96
N PRO A 102 -17.35 5.29 18.14
CA PRO A 102 -16.17 6.00 18.62
C PRO A 102 -16.47 7.02 19.72
N LEU A 103 -15.62 7.09 20.74
CA LEU A 103 -15.68 8.09 21.81
C LEU A 103 -14.33 8.80 21.88
N TYR A 104 -14.27 10.05 21.39
CA TYR A 104 -13.07 10.86 21.49
C TYR A 104 -13.07 11.69 22.76
N GLU A 105 -12.04 11.53 23.57
CA GLU A 105 -11.88 12.26 24.85
C GLU A 105 -11.33 13.68 24.64
N SER A 106 -10.70 13.93 23.49
CA SER A 106 -10.11 15.22 23.12
C SER A 106 -10.10 15.44 21.62
N THR A 107 -10.07 16.70 21.21
CA THR A 107 -9.85 17.07 19.82
C THR A 107 -8.47 16.62 19.35
N PHE A 108 -8.41 15.94 18.22
CA PHE A 108 -7.17 15.52 17.58
C PHE A 108 -7.04 16.17 16.20
N ILE A 109 -5.97 16.95 16.01
CA ILE A 109 -5.65 17.60 14.74
C ILE A 109 -4.23 17.22 14.37
N ASP A 110 -4.03 16.61 13.20
CA ASP A 110 -2.74 16.23 12.68
C ASP A 110 -2.60 16.66 11.22
N GLU A 111 -1.68 17.58 10.97
CA GLU A 111 -1.29 18.06 9.63
C GLU A 111 0.21 17.83 9.38
N SER A 112 0.88 17.04 10.23
CA SER A 112 2.32 16.77 10.13
C SER A 112 2.71 16.05 8.84
N GLY A 113 1.79 15.30 8.25
CA GLY A 113 1.96 14.60 6.98
C GLY A 113 1.66 15.45 5.74
N PHE A 114 1.35 16.75 5.88
CA PHE A 114 0.97 17.60 4.75
C PHE A 114 2.11 18.51 4.30
N ASP A 115 2.49 18.39 3.02
CA ASP A 115 3.45 19.27 2.35
C ASP A 115 2.76 20.11 1.26
N PRO A 116 2.59 21.43 1.48
CA PRO A 116 1.98 22.31 0.49
C PRO A 116 2.82 22.45 -0.78
N GLU A 117 4.16 22.30 -0.73
CA GLU A 117 5.03 22.42 -1.90
C GLU A 117 4.80 21.25 -2.85
N LEU A 118 4.59 20.04 -2.34
CA LEU A 118 4.27 18.87 -3.15
C LEU A 118 2.92 19.03 -3.87
N VAL A 119 1.90 19.47 -3.14
CA VAL A 119 0.54 19.62 -3.69
C VAL A 119 0.45 20.76 -4.72
N GLN A 120 1.26 21.82 -4.54
CA GLN A 120 1.27 23.00 -5.42
C GLN A 120 2.22 22.86 -6.63
N MET A 121 2.90 21.73 -6.80
CA MET A 121 3.73 21.50 -7.99
C MET A 121 2.93 21.76 -9.27
N GLY A 122 3.44 22.68 -10.12
CA GLY A 122 2.83 23.01 -11.39
C GLY A 122 3.00 21.93 -12.47
N ASN A 123 2.24 22.02 -13.56
CA ASN A 123 2.35 21.07 -14.67
C ASN A 123 3.72 21.05 -15.31
N GLU A 124 4.34 22.25 -15.47
CA GLU A 124 5.69 22.37 -16.03
C GLU A 124 6.74 21.69 -15.17
N GLU A 125 6.62 21.81 -13.84
CA GLU A 125 7.53 21.20 -12.90
C GLU A 125 7.44 19.68 -12.87
N LYS A 126 6.20 19.13 -12.91
CA LYS A 126 5.95 17.69 -13.04
C LYS A 126 6.49 17.13 -14.34
N LEU A 127 6.28 17.85 -15.45
CA LEU A 127 6.81 17.46 -16.76
C LEU A 127 8.35 17.55 -16.80
N ALA A 128 8.93 18.57 -16.18
CA ALA A 128 10.38 18.69 -16.05
C ALA A 128 10.98 17.52 -15.26
N PHE A 129 10.32 17.08 -14.20
CA PHE A 129 10.71 15.88 -13.44
C PHE A 129 10.71 14.63 -14.35
N ILE A 130 9.60 14.35 -15.05
CA ILE A 130 9.49 13.22 -15.97
C ILE A 130 10.59 13.29 -17.06
N ASN A 131 10.79 14.47 -17.67
CA ASN A 131 11.80 14.66 -18.68
C ASN A 131 13.22 14.42 -18.14
N SER A 132 13.51 14.80 -16.90
CA SER A 132 14.81 14.54 -16.28
C SER A 132 15.09 13.05 -16.08
N VAL A 133 14.06 12.26 -15.82
CA VAL A 133 14.17 10.79 -15.71
C VAL A 133 14.34 10.17 -17.09
N THR A 134 13.59 10.59 -18.10
CA THR A 134 13.44 9.87 -19.38
C THR A 134 14.28 10.42 -20.53
N ALA A 135 14.94 11.56 -20.37
CA ALA A 135 15.70 12.20 -21.45
C ALA A 135 16.70 11.25 -22.12
N GLY A 136 16.49 11.01 -23.44
CA GLY A 136 17.35 10.15 -24.27
C GLY A 136 17.15 8.64 -24.06
N LEU A 137 16.15 8.20 -23.26
CA LEU A 137 15.82 6.78 -23.05
C LEU A 137 14.78 6.26 -24.04
N GLU A 138 14.03 7.15 -24.67
CA GLU A 138 13.04 6.80 -25.69
C GLU A 138 13.66 6.68 -27.08
N THR A 139 13.16 5.76 -27.88
CA THR A 139 13.53 5.55 -29.28
C THR A 139 12.28 5.33 -30.13
N ASP A 140 12.44 5.04 -31.43
CA ASP A 140 11.31 4.66 -32.27
C ASP A 140 10.61 3.38 -31.79
N GLU A 141 11.34 2.48 -31.15
CA GLU A 141 10.83 1.18 -30.67
C GLU A 141 10.58 1.16 -29.16
N VAL A 142 11.24 2.01 -28.36
CA VAL A 142 11.08 2.12 -26.91
C VAL A 142 10.21 3.32 -26.57
N LYS A 143 9.04 3.09 -26.00
CA LYS A 143 8.05 4.11 -25.69
C LYS A 143 7.80 4.24 -24.19
N LEU A 144 7.60 5.50 -23.77
CA LEU A 144 7.23 5.87 -22.42
C LEU A 144 5.75 5.61 -22.15
N SER A 145 5.47 4.99 -21.01
CA SER A 145 4.16 4.94 -20.38
C SER A 145 4.31 5.18 -18.87
N GLY A 146 3.24 5.56 -18.18
CA GLY A 146 3.31 5.73 -16.74
C GLY A 146 2.38 6.81 -16.22
N ILE A 147 2.63 7.21 -14.97
CA ILE A 147 1.85 8.22 -14.25
C ILE A 147 2.76 9.14 -13.43
N PHE A 148 2.29 10.37 -13.26
CA PHE A 148 2.63 11.25 -12.14
C PHE A 148 1.32 11.62 -11.44
N SER A 149 1.11 11.10 -10.24
CA SER A 149 -0.05 11.41 -9.40
C SER A 149 0.44 12.13 -8.15
N CYS A 150 -0.19 13.23 -7.76
CA CYS A 150 0.04 13.86 -6.48
C CYS A 150 -1.23 14.52 -5.97
N GLY A 151 -1.27 14.86 -4.67
CA GLY A 151 -2.40 15.57 -4.12
C GLY A 151 -2.43 15.63 -2.61
N ALA A 152 -3.57 16.06 -2.10
CA ALA A 152 -3.88 16.09 -0.68
C ALA A 152 -5.06 15.20 -0.35
N ASN A 153 -5.02 14.63 0.84
CA ASN A 153 -6.07 13.85 1.44
C ASN A 153 -6.40 14.43 2.82
N THR A 154 -7.67 14.74 3.08
CA THR A 154 -8.16 15.22 4.37
C THR A 154 -9.22 14.26 4.88
N VAL A 155 -9.03 13.73 6.08
CA VAL A 155 -10.02 12.95 6.81
C VAL A 155 -10.44 13.71 8.06
N ALA A 156 -11.75 13.87 8.25
CA ALA A 156 -12.26 14.43 9.50
C ALA A 156 -13.45 13.59 9.99
N ILE A 157 -13.48 13.34 11.29
CA ILE A 157 -14.53 12.51 11.91
C ILE A 157 -15.14 13.26 13.07
N MET A 158 -16.46 13.19 13.13
CA MET A 158 -17.25 13.68 14.27
C MET A 158 -18.43 12.73 14.50
N ASN A 159 -18.88 12.61 15.73
CA ASN A 159 -19.99 11.71 16.05
C ASN A 159 -20.87 12.25 17.16
N THR A 160 -22.03 11.61 17.39
CA THR A 160 -22.99 12.05 18.40
C THR A 160 -22.53 11.81 19.84
N ARG A 161 -21.61 10.87 20.09
CA ARG A 161 -21.11 10.53 21.42
C ARG A 161 -20.03 11.48 21.95
N SER A 162 -19.34 12.17 21.03
CA SER A 162 -18.27 13.11 21.39
C SER A 162 -18.45 14.46 20.70
N GLU A 163 -18.12 15.56 21.39
CA GLU A 163 -18.02 16.89 20.80
C GLU A 163 -16.64 17.19 20.20
N HIS A 164 -15.70 16.30 20.42
CA HIS A 164 -14.32 16.43 19.95
C HIS A 164 -14.18 15.81 18.53
N PRO A 165 -13.74 16.57 17.53
CA PRO A 165 -13.43 16.03 16.23
C PRO A 165 -12.05 15.39 16.17
N MET A 166 -11.89 14.47 15.21
CA MET A 166 -10.59 14.09 14.67
C MET A 166 -10.42 14.71 13.28
N TYR A 167 -9.24 15.25 12.99
CA TYR A 167 -8.88 15.85 11.71
C TYR A 167 -7.45 15.48 11.34
N ILE A 168 -7.27 14.89 10.17
CA ILE A 168 -5.96 14.47 9.65
C ILE A 168 -5.84 14.99 8.23
N LYS A 169 -4.70 15.59 7.88
CA LYS A 169 -4.38 16.01 6.53
C LYS A 169 -3.01 15.53 6.12
N THR A 170 -2.94 14.89 4.95
CA THR A 170 -1.71 14.35 4.37
C THR A 170 -1.56 14.79 2.92
N SER A 171 -0.34 14.73 2.40
CA SER A 171 -0.04 14.83 0.98
C SER A 171 0.68 13.57 0.52
N ASP A 172 0.59 13.27 -0.76
CA ASP A 172 1.32 12.18 -1.38
C ASP A 172 1.61 12.45 -2.84
N ALA A 173 2.65 11.80 -3.35
CA ALA A 173 2.88 11.63 -4.77
C ALA A 173 3.28 10.19 -5.06
N GLN A 174 2.91 9.73 -6.24
CA GLN A 174 3.37 8.49 -6.85
C GLN A 174 3.80 8.78 -8.27
N VAL A 175 5.03 8.42 -8.59
CA VAL A 175 5.58 8.51 -9.95
C VAL A 175 5.96 7.11 -10.38
N SER A 176 5.38 6.64 -11.49
CA SER A 176 5.72 5.36 -12.09
C SER A 176 6.04 5.58 -13.55
N ILE A 177 7.22 5.16 -13.98
CA ILE A 177 7.73 5.30 -15.35
C ILE A 177 8.04 3.92 -15.90
N VAL A 178 7.37 3.58 -16.99
CA VAL A 178 7.55 2.31 -17.73
C VAL A 178 8.10 2.63 -19.11
N LEU A 179 9.18 1.99 -19.47
CA LEU A 179 9.69 1.95 -20.85
C LEU A 179 9.40 0.57 -21.43
N ALA A 180 8.71 0.55 -22.58
CA ALA A 180 8.27 -0.66 -23.23
C ALA A 180 8.75 -0.71 -24.67
N HIS A 181 9.29 -1.88 -25.10
CA HIS A 181 9.73 -2.09 -26.46
C HIS A 181 8.58 -2.64 -27.33
N SER A 182 8.26 -1.92 -28.40
CA SER A 182 7.10 -2.18 -29.25
C SER A 182 7.17 -3.52 -30.02
N VAL A 183 8.38 -3.99 -30.34
CA VAL A 183 8.64 -5.23 -31.10
C VAL A 183 8.95 -6.41 -30.18
N LEU A 184 9.96 -6.26 -29.30
CA LEU A 184 10.43 -7.33 -28.41
C LEU A 184 9.50 -7.56 -27.20
N LYS A 185 8.54 -6.64 -26.95
CA LYS A 185 7.49 -6.78 -25.93
C LYS A 185 8.01 -6.88 -24.49
N TRP A 186 9.21 -6.41 -24.20
CA TRP A 186 9.68 -6.26 -22.84
C TRP A 186 9.26 -4.91 -22.23
N GLU A 187 9.20 -4.87 -20.94
CA GLU A 187 8.90 -3.66 -20.15
C GLU A 187 9.89 -3.56 -18.99
N VAL A 188 10.38 -2.35 -18.71
CA VAL A 188 11.14 -2.02 -17.51
C VAL A 188 10.48 -0.85 -16.81
N GLN A 189 10.55 -0.81 -15.47
CA GLN A 189 9.89 0.21 -14.66
C GLN A 189 10.79 0.72 -13.57
N SER A 190 10.66 2.02 -13.27
CA SER A 190 11.06 2.61 -12.00
C SER A 190 9.91 3.36 -11.37
N GLU A 191 9.80 3.32 -10.04
CA GLU A 191 8.69 3.90 -9.30
C GLU A 191 9.17 4.53 -7.99
N GLN A 192 8.55 5.65 -7.62
CA GLN A 192 8.76 6.31 -6.34
C GLN A 192 7.44 6.72 -5.69
N SER A 193 7.45 6.70 -4.36
CA SER A 193 6.42 7.26 -3.49
C SER A 193 7.01 8.41 -2.67
N ALA A 194 6.28 9.50 -2.55
CA ALA A 194 6.72 10.69 -1.82
C ALA A 194 5.59 11.21 -0.92
N GLN A 195 5.93 11.67 0.28
CA GLN A 195 5.05 12.45 1.15
C GLN A 195 5.37 13.94 1.07
N GLN A 196 6.62 14.26 0.81
CA GLN A 196 7.12 15.62 0.63
C GLN A 196 7.79 15.76 -0.73
N LYS A 197 7.82 16.98 -1.28
CA LYS A 197 8.45 17.25 -2.57
C LYS A 197 9.92 16.82 -2.61
N GLY A 198 10.64 17.01 -1.50
CA GLY A 198 12.04 16.61 -1.37
C GLY A 198 12.30 15.09 -1.37
N ASP A 199 11.27 14.25 -1.30
CA ASP A 199 11.40 12.79 -1.39
C ASP A 199 11.51 12.32 -2.86
N LEU A 200 11.17 13.16 -3.83
CA LEU A 200 11.24 12.84 -5.26
C LEU A 200 12.69 12.92 -5.76
N ASP A 201 13.23 11.80 -6.23
CA ASP A 201 14.60 11.66 -6.74
C ASP A 201 14.60 11.17 -8.19
N ALA A 202 14.63 12.11 -9.12
CA ALA A 202 14.66 11.82 -10.56
C ALA A 202 15.95 11.11 -10.99
N ALA A 203 17.08 11.39 -10.31
CA ALA A 203 18.35 10.77 -10.64
C ALA A 203 18.34 9.28 -10.30
N ALA A 204 17.85 8.90 -9.11
CA ALA A 204 17.74 7.51 -8.71
C ALA A 204 16.80 6.71 -9.65
N MET A 205 15.66 7.30 -10.06
CA MET A 205 14.76 6.67 -11.03
C MET A 205 15.44 6.48 -12.39
N ARG A 206 16.18 7.49 -12.86
CA ARG A 206 16.90 7.43 -14.11
C ARG A 206 17.99 6.36 -14.10
N ASP A 207 18.80 6.32 -13.05
CA ASP A 207 19.91 5.36 -12.92
C ASP A 207 19.40 3.91 -12.94
N GLU A 208 18.26 3.65 -12.30
CA GLU A 208 17.61 2.35 -12.35
C GLU A 208 17.12 1.97 -13.76
N LEU A 209 16.46 2.90 -14.46
CA LEU A 209 16.00 2.66 -15.84
C LEU A 209 17.16 2.46 -16.82
N VAL A 210 18.23 3.28 -16.72
CA VAL A 210 19.43 3.15 -17.55
C VAL A 210 20.05 1.77 -17.36
N PHE A 211 20.23 1.35 -16.10
CA PHE A 211 20.80 0.04 -15.80
C PHE A 211 19.96 -1.11 -16.39
N LEU A 212 18.64 -1.06 -16.25
CA LEU A 212 17.76 -2.08 -16.83
C LEU A 212 17.81 -2.08 -18.37
N LEU A 213 17.81 -0.90 -18.99
CA LEU A 213 17.89 -0.77 -20.45
C LEU A 213 19.20 -1.31 -21.04
N GLU A 214 20.33 -1.17 -20.35
CA GLU A 214 21.62 -1.74 -20.76
C GLU A 214 21.53 -3.26 -20.98
N HIS A 215 20.71 -3.96 -20.20
CA HIS A 215 20.50 -5.40 -20.37
C HIS A 215 19.39 -5.72 -21.38
N TYR A 216 18.29 -4.98 -21.34
CA TYR A 216 17.11 -5.28 -22.16
C TYR A 216 17.23 -4.90 -23.64
N THR A 217 18.05 -3.90 -23.99
CA THR A 217 18.22 -3.47 -25.39
C THR A 217 19.10 -4.39 -26.22
N HIS A 218 19.95 -5.21 -25.59
CA HIS A 218 20.88 -6.09 -26.28
C HIS A 218 20.43 -7.55 -26.38
N ASP A 219 19.46 -7.95 -25.56
CA ASP A 219 19.05 -9.36 -25.48
C ASP A 219 17.57 -9.55 -25.83
N THR A 220 17.29 -10.64 -26.53
CA THR A 220 15.91 -11.09 -26.74
C THR A 220 15.43 -11.91 -25.54
N PRO A 221 14.24 -11.62 -25.00
CA PRO A 221 13.70 -12.42 -23.88
C PRO A 221 13.67 -13.91 -24.18
N GLN A 222 14.06 -14.73 -23.20
CA GLN A 222 14.18 -16.18 -23.31
C GLN A 222 13.30 -16.90 -22.31
N GLN A 223 12.88 -18.10 -22.69
CA GLN A 223 12.18 -18.99 -21.76
C GLN A 223 13.17 -19.60 -20.75
N LEU A 224 12.85 -19.51 -19.47
CA LEU A 224 13.65 -20.21 -18.45
C LEU A 224 13.20 -21.67 -18.28
N PRO A 225 14.12 -22.59 -17.99
CA PRO A 225 13.76 -23.93 -17.52
C PRO A 225 12.89 -23.84 -16.26
N LEU A 226 11.89 -24.72 -16.17
CA LEU A 226 11.06 -24.81 -14.96
C LEU A 226 11.86 -25.50 -13.83
N GLY A 227 11.64 -25.10 -12.60
CA GLY A 227 12.32 -25.66 -11.44
C GLY A 227 12.60 -24.64 -10.36
N LYS A 228 13.54 -24.98 -9.46
CA LYS A 228 13.90 -24.16 -8.31
C LYS A 228 15.00 -23.18 -8.64
N TYR A 229 14.79 -21.94 -8.20
CA TYR A 229 15.72 -20.83 -8.35
C TYR A 229 15.98 -20.16 -7.01
N ASN A 230 17.16 -19.61 -6.85
CA ASN A 230 17.41 -18.60 -5.84
C ASN A 230 16.91 -17.26 -6.40
N ILE A 231 16.02 -16.61 -5.68
CA ILE A 231 15.33 -15.40 -6.16
C ILE A 231 15.73 -14.22 -5.29
N VAL A 232 16.07 -13.10 -5.93
CA VAL A 232 16.19 -11.81 -5.27
C VAL A 232 14.95 -10.99 -5.63
N PHE A 233 14.13 -10.67 -4.66
CA PHE A 233 12.99 -9.78 -4.81
C PHE A 233 13.42 -8.32 -4.63
N GLY A 234 12.94 -7.44 -5.51
CA GLY A 234 13.01 -6.00 -5.35
C GLY A 234 11.94 -5.48 -4.38
N CYS A 235 12.07 -4.22 -3.99
CA CYS A 235 11.19 -3.59 -2.98
C CYS A 235 9.70 -3.70 -3.32
N ALA A 236 9.30 -3.51 -4.58
CA ALA A 236 7.91 -3.63 -5.00
C ALA A 236 7.36 -5.05 -4.79
N ALA A 237 8.11 -6.07 -5.19
CA ALA A 237 7.71 -7.47 -4.98
C ALA A 237 7.60 -7.81 -3.49
N ILE A 238 8.53 -7.32 -2.65
CA ILE A 238 8.49 -7.52 -1.19
C ILE A 238 7.24 -6.85 -0.60
N ALA A 239 6.95 -5.60 -1.00
CA ALA A 239 5.79 -4.86 -0.51
C ALA A 239 4.47 -5.55 -0.86
N ASP A 240 4.34 -6.07 -2.08
CA ASP A 240 3.16 -6.82 -2.50
C ASP A 240 2.98 -8.10 -1.67
N LEU A 241 4.04 -8.86 -1.41
CA LEU A 241 4.00 -10.03 -0.54
C LEU A 241 3.56 -9.66 0.89
N LEU A 242 4.08 -8.56 1.44
CA LEU A 242 3.70 -8.07 2.77
C LEU A 242 2.26 -7.53 2.79
N ASN A 243 1.77 -6.95 1.69
CA ASN A 243 0.39 -6.53 1.57
C ASN A 243 -0.57 -7.74 1.70
N PHE A 244 -0.23 -8.89 1.13
CA PHE A 244 -0.99 -10.13 1.35
C PHE A 244 -0.80 -10.69 2.76
N MET A 245 0.41 -10.60 3.35
CA MET A 245 0.65 -10.96 4.75
C MET A 245 -0.27 -10.18 5.70
N ARG A 246 -0.53 -8.90 5.42
CA ARG A 246 -1.46 -8.06 6.18
C ARG A 246 -2.85 -8.66 6.23
N TYR A 247 -3.35 -9.26 5.14
CA TYR A 247 -4.68 -9.85 5.09
C TYR A 247 -4.71 -11.27 5.67
N ILE A 248 -3.95 -12.20 5.12
CA ILE A 248 -4.05 -13.63 5.45
C ILE A 248 -3.04 -14.11 6.49
N GLY A 249 -2.19 -13.23 7.01
CA GLY A 249 -1.23 -13.53 8.07
C GLY A 249 -1.64 -12.91 9.40
N ILE A 250 -1.49 -11.60 9.50
CA ILE A 250 -1.60 -10.87 10.78
C ILE A 250 -3.00 -10.32 11.09
N ASN A 251 -4.01 -10.53 10.27
CA ASN A 251 -5.38 -10.08 10.51
C ASN A 251 -6.15 -11.07 11.41
N GLY A 252 -6.42 -10.68 12.66
CA GLY A 252 -7.07 -11.52 13.65
C GLY A 252 -8.52 -11.87 13.29
N GLY A 253 -9.28 -10.94 12.72
CA GLY A 253 -10.65 -11.19 12.29
C GLY A 253 -10.73 -12.24 11.18
N LEU A 254 -9.84 -12.16 10.19
CA LEU A 254 -9.75 -13.17 9.13
C LEU A 254 -9.26 -14.52 9.68
N MET A 255 -8.35 -14.52 10.66
CA MET A 255 -7.93 -15.75 11.35
C MET A 255 -9.11 -16.43 12.04
N LYS A 256 -9.93 -15.70 12.80
CA LYS A 256 -11.12 -16.25 13.45
C LYS A 256 -12.14 -16.83 12.48
N ARG A 257 -12.20 -16.30 11.25
CA ARG A 257 -13.09 -16.79 10.16
C ARG A 257 -12.44 -17.88 9.29
N GLY A 258 -11.23 -18.36 9.65
CA GLY A 258 -10.55 -19.46 8.95
C GLY A 258 -9.80 -19.06 7.67
N PHE A 259 -9.57 -17.75 7.45
CA PHE A 259 -8.87 -17.20 6.28
C PHE A 259 -7.43 -16.76 6.61
N SER A 260 -6.76 -17.43 7.54
CA SER A 260 -5.36 -17.16 7.87
C SER A 260 -4.57 -18.45 7.97
N PHE A 261 -3.28 -18.39 7.60
CA PHE A 261 -2.34 -19.49 7.80
C PHE A 261 -1.65 -19.45 9.16
N LEU A 262 -1.74 -18.32 9.89
CA LEU A 262 -1.34 -18.20 11.29
C LEU A 262 -2.55 -18.42 12.18
N LYS A 263 -2.31 -18.95 13.38
CA LYS A 263 -3.33 -19.29 14.38
C LYS A 263 -2.90 -18.81 15.76
N GLU A 264 -3.82 -18.79 16.72
CA GLU A 264 -3.52 -18.44 18.13
C GLU A 264 -2.50 -19.40 18.76
N GLU A 265 -2.49 -20.67 18.36
CA GLU A 265 -1.50 -21.67 18.81
C GLU A 265 -0.06 -21.38 18.34
N ASP A 266 0.09 -20.47 17.36
CA ASP A 266 1.39 -20.05 16.83
C ASP A 266 2.02 -18.89 17.63
N PHE A 267 1.33 -18.33 18.62
CA PHE A 267 1.89 -17.28 19.47
C PHE A 267 3.17 -17.74 20.17
N GLU A 268 4.15 -16.84 20.22
CA GLU A 268 5.47 -17.06 20.79
C GLU A 268 6.23 -18.24 20.17
N THR A 269 5.88 -18.68 18.96
CA THR A 269 6.60 -19.73 18.23
C THR A 269 7.37 -19.17 17.03
N GLN A 270 8.49 -19.86 16.72
CA GLN A 270 9.33 -19.54 15.55
C GLN A 270 8.64 -20.04 14.28
N LYS A 271 7.95 -19.17 13.55
CA LYS A 271 7.25 -19.52 12.30
C LYS A 271 8.01 -19.09 11.05
N PHE A 272 8.86 -18.08 11.18
CA PHE A 272 9.59 -17.46 10.08
C PHE A 272 11.11 -17.48 10.34
N SER A 273 11.87 -17.01 9.37
CA SER A 273 13.33 -16.84 9.51
C SER A 273 13.66 -15.86 10.64
N PRO A 274 14.73 -16.10 11.44
CA PRO A 274 15.23 -15.12 12.40
C PRO A 274 15.62 -13.76 11.78
N LEU A 275 15.80 -13.71 10.48
CA LEU A 275 16.05 -12.46 9.75
C LEU A 275 14.77 -11.60 9.58
N PHE A 276 13.59 -12.18 9.75
CA PHE A 276 12.32 -11.51 9.46
C PHE A 276 11.73 -10.88 10.70
N THR A 277 11.59 -9.55 10.68
CA THR A 277 10.83 -8.77 11.67
C THR A 277 9.84 -7.87 10.96
N LEU A 278 8.58 -7.91 11.39
CA LEU A 278 7.48 -7.15 10.82
C LEU A 278 6.73 -6.41 11.92
N MET A 279 6.52 -5.10 11.72
CA MET A 279 5.84 -4.26 12.67
C MET A 279 4.91 -3.23 12.00
N ASP A 280 4.00 -2.65 12.76
CA ASP A 280 3.34 -1.39 12.45
C ASP A 280 4.15 -0.26 13.12
N ASP A 281 4.62 0.70 12.33
CA ASP A 281 5.42 1.81 12.82
C ASP A 281 4.86 3.16 12.35
N PRO A 282 3.93 3.75 13.10
CA PRO A 282 3.33 5.04 12.74
C PRO A 282 4.31 6.23 12.88
N THR A 283 5.53 6.03 13.37
CA THR A 283 6.56 7.08 13.38
C THR A 283 7.21 7.28 12.01
N ARG A 284 7.01 6.34 11.10
CA ARG A 284 7.55 6.39 9.73
C ARG A 284 6.61 7.20 8.83
N ARG A 285 6.91 8.50 8.66
CA ARG A 285 6.08 9.44 7.86
C ARG A 285 5.81 8.95 6.45
N GLU A 286 6.76 8.22 5.85
CA GLU A 286 6.69 7.71 4.48
C GLU A 286 5.59 6.66 4.27
N THR A 287 5.01 6.15 5.36
CA THR A 287 3.84 5.24 5.31
C THR A 287 2.49 5.98 5.31
N PHE A 288 2.50 7.31 5.32
CA PHE A 288 1.30 8.16 5.45
C PHE A 288 0.51 7.84 6.73
N PRO A 289 1.14 7.86 7.91
CA PRO A 289 0.56 7.31 9.12
C PRO A 289 -0.62 8.13 9.62
N PHE A 290 -1.61 7.44 10.20
CA PHE A 290 -2.55 8.03 11.11
C PHE A 290 -2.07 7.73 12.54
N HIS A 291 -1.71 8.75 13.32
CA HIS A 291 -1.23 8.57 14.69
C HIS A 291 -2.34 8.16 15.67
N ARG A 292 -3.59 8.30 15.27
CA ARG A 292 -4.75 7.66 15.92
C ARG A 292 -5.57 6.92 14.88
N ASP A 293 -6.13 5.78 15.25
CA ASP A 293 -7.07 5.08 14.39
C ASP A 293 -8.43 5.82 14.33
N LEU A 294 -9.33 5.34 13.49
CA LEU A 294 -10.64 5.98 13.30
C LEU A 294 -11.55 5.91 14.55
N TYR A 295 -11.20 5.11 15.56
CA TYR A 295 -11.88 5.02 16.84
C TYR A 295 -11.23 5.87 17.93
N GLY A 296 -10.12 6.54 17.63
CA GLY A 296 -9.39 7.43 18.53
C GLY A 296 -8.29 6.73 19.33
N ILE A 297 -8.00 5.47 19.06
CA ILE A 297 -6.92 4.72 19.70
C ILE A 297 -5.59 5.30 19.24
N GLU A 298 -4.75 5.71 20.17
CA GLU A 298 -3.40 6.18 19.90
C GLU A 298 -2.54 5.00 19.43
N ARG A 299 -1.77 5.22 18.36
CA ARG A 299 -0.95 4.19 17.74
C ARG A 299 0.51 4.42 18.09
N GLU A 300 1.15 3.36 18.52
CA GLU A 300 2.58 3.30 18.80
C GLU A 300 3.21 2.15 17.99
N PRO A 301 4.55 2.11 17.85
CA PRO A 301 5.22 0.98 17.20
C PRO A 301 4.78 -0.35 17.80
N PHE A 302 4.31 -1.26 16.96
CA PHE A 302 3.68 -2.51 17.37
C PHE A 302 4.20 -3.69 16.55
N THR A 303 4.81 -4.66 17.21
CA THR A 303 5.50 -5.77 16.54
C THR A 303 4.60 -6.98 16.37
N PHE A 304 4.37 -7.40 15.13
CA PHE A 304 3.63 -8.62 14.78
C PHE A 304 4.52 -9.86 14.77
N ILE A 305 5.74 -9.72 14.22
CA ILE A 305 6.71 -10.79 14.10
C ILE A 305 8.08 -10.22 14.49
N GLU A 306 8.73 -10.83 15.48
CA GLU A 306 10.03 -10.43 15.99
C GLU A 306 11.06 -11.52 15.74
N LYS A 307 12.05 -11.26 14.88
CA LYS A 307 13.10 -12.23 14.52
C LYS A 307 12.52 -13.62 14.20
N GLY A 308 11.42 -13.62 13.43
CA GLY A 308 10.72 -14.84 13.02
C GLY A 308 9.73 -15.42 14.02
N VAL A 309 9.70 -14.94 15.26
CA VAL A 309 8.74 -15.35 16.28
C VAL A 309 7.43 -14.57 16.08
N PHE A 310 6.32 -15.29 15.91
CA PHE A 310 5.00 -14.67 15.79
C PHE A 310 4.49 -14.20 17.16
N LYS A 311 4.15 -12.88 17.27
CA LYS A 311 3.80 -12.26 18.56
C LYS A 311 2.31 -12.07 18.72
N THR A 312 1.62 -11.56 17.69
CA THR A 312 0.22 -11.16 17.84
C THR A 312 -0.44 -10.89 16.49
N PHE A 313 -1.78 -10.84 16.51
CA PHE A 313 -2.60 -10.33 15.39
C PHE A 313 -2.94 -8.85 15.56
N SER A 314 -3.28 -8.19 14.45
CA SER A 314 -4.03 -6.93 14.46
C SER A 314 -5.52 -7.23 14.70
N TRP A 315 -6.17 -6.41 15.55
CA TRP A 315 -7.61 -6.51 15.83
C TRP A 315 -8.28 -5.18 15.48
N LEU A 316 -9.11 -5.20 14.45
CA LEU A 316 -9.99 -4.08 14.12
C LEU A 316 -11.07 -3.95 15.21
N GLN A 317 -11.65 -2.77 15.35
CA GLN A 317 -12.70 -2.56 16.37
C GLN A 317 -13.87 -3.53 16.19
N ASP A 318 -14.39 -3.69 14.97
CA ASP A 318 -15.50 -4.59 14.69
C ASP A 318 -15.17 -6.06 15.03
N ASP A 319 -13.95 -6.50 14.72
CA ASP A 319 -13.50 -7.86 15.05
C ASP A 319 -13.33 -8.02 16.57
N ALA A 320 -12.82 -6.99 17.23
CA ALA A 320 -12.69 -6.98 18.68
C ALA A 320 -14.06 -7.04 19.37
N ASP A 321 -15.05 -6.30 18.88
CA ASP A 321 -16.43 -6.32 19.37
C ASP A 321 -17.07 -7.70 19.15
N GLU A 322 -16.90 -8.28 17.94
CA GLU A 322 -17.47 -9.59 17.60
C GLU A 322 -16.90 -10.73 18.45
N PHE A 323 -15.59 -10.72 18.70
CA PHE A 323 -14.90 -11.82 19.37
C PHE A 323 -14.60 -11.54 20.86
N GLY A 324 -15.06 -10.41 21.41
CA GLY A 324 -14.85 -10.04 22.82
C GLY A 324 -13.39 -9.76 23.16
N LEU A 325 -12.65 -9.12 22.26
CA LEU A 325 -11.23 -8.82 22.37
C LEU A 325 -11.00 -7.30 22.50
N LYS A 326 -9.75 -6.89 22.66
CA LYS A 326 -9.37 -5.48 22.60
C LYS A 326 -8.86 -5.13 21.21
N PRO A 327 -9.31 -4.01 20.62
CA PRO A 327 -8.74 -3.52 19.37
C PRO A 327 -7.30 -3.07 19.56
N THR A 328 -6.49 -3.18 18.52
CA THR A 328 -5.07 -2.82 18.57
C THR A 328 -4.75 -1.45 17.95
N GLY A 329 -5.74 -0.77 17.36
CA GLY A 329 -5.54 0.51 16.68
C GLY A 329 -4.98 0.38 15.26
N HIS A 330 -4.79 -0.85 14.75
CA HIS A 330 -4.21 -1.10 13.43
C HIS A 330 -5.30 -1.34 12.40
N THR A 331 -5.91 -0.25 11.96
CA THR A 331 -7.02 -0.29 11.00
C THR A 331 -6.49 -0.29 9.56
N VAL A 332 -6.84 -1.29 8.78
CA VAL A 332 -6.67 -1.24 7.32
C VAL A 332 -7.63 -0.17 6.77
N PRO A 333 -7.19 0.76 5.93
CA PRO A 333 -5.92 0.83 5.19
C PRO A 333 -4.80 1.63 5.88
N HIS A 334 -4.95 2.08 7.10
CA HIS A 334 -4.04 3.04 7.75
C HIS A 334 -2.88 2.39 8.53
N ILE A 335 -2.65 1.10 8.35
CA ILE A 335 -1.52 0.40 8.98
C ILE A 335 -0.19 0.86 8.35
N SER A 336 0.78 1.24 9.19
CA SER A 336 2.11 1.70 8.80
C SER A 336 3.09 0.52 8.79
N LEU A 337 2.85 -0.46 7.93
CA LEU A 337 3.59 -1.72 7.91
C LEU A 337 5.06 -1.49 7.55
N SER A 338 5.96 -2.06 8.35
CA SER A 338 7.39 -1.91 8.20
C SER A 338 8.10 -3.25 8.42
N MET A 339 8.85 -3.71 7.41
CA MET A 339 9.79 -4.81 7.52
C MET A 339 11.16 -4.22 7.85
N LEU A 340 11.82 -4.74 8.89
CA LEU A 340 13.11 -4.22 9.29
C LEU A 340 14.21 -4.59 8.30
N ALA A 341 15.22 -3.73 8.24
CA ALA A 341 16.45 -3.95 7.47
C ALA A 341 17.21 -5.19 7.94
N GLY A 342 17.96 -5.79 7.00
CA GLY A 342 18.96 -6.78 7.30
C GLY A 342 20.35 -6.17 7.47
N SER A 343 21.37 -6.94 7.10
CA SER A 343 22.78 -6.53 7.23
C SER A 343 23.58 -6.63 5.93
N THR A 344 22.94 -6.93 4.80
CA THR A 344 23.64 -7.04 3.52
C THR A 344 23.76 -5.67 2.88
N PRO A 345 24.98 -5.14 2.67
CA PRO A 345 25.20 -3.77 2.19
C PRO A 345 25.01 -3.69 0.69
N VAL A 346 23.76 -3.78 0.23
CA VAL A 346 23.34 -3.67 -1.18
C VAL A 346 22.21 -2.66 -1.27
N GLU A 347 22.48 -1.56 -1.99
CA GLU A 347 21.55 -0.44 -2.11
C GLU A 347 21.08 -0.17 -3.54
N SER A 348 21.81 -0.68 -4.56
CA SER A 348 21.53 -0.47 -5.98
C SER A 348 21.57 -1.77 -6.78
N LEU A 349 21.02 -1.73 -8.01
CA LEU A 349 21.12 -2.86 -8.95
C LEU A 349 22.57 -3.13 -9.35
N GLN A 350 23.39 -2.11 -9.54
CA GLN A 350 24.82 -2.24 -9.85
C GLN A 350 25.55 -3.03 -8.76
N GLU A 351 25.29 -2.72 -7.50
CA GLU A 351 25.88 -3.43 -6.38
C GLU A 351 25.36 -4.88 -6.29
N LEU A 352 24.04 -5.08 -6.47
CA LEU A 352 23.44 -6.43 -6.51
C LEU A 352 24.09 -7.31 -7.58
N PHE A 353 24.32 -6.76 -8.77
CA PHE A 353 24.92 -7.49 -9.88
C PHE A 353 26.40 -7.74 -9.68
N SER A 354 27.07 -6.94 -8.86
CA SER A 354 28.49 -7.09 -8.51
C SER A 354 28.75 -8.08 -7.36
N LEU A 355 27.69 -8.52 -6.66
CA LEU A 355 27.87 -9.48 -5.58
C LEU A 355 28.45 -10.81 -6.08
N PRO A 356 29.44 -11.37 -5.37
CA PRO A 356 29.91 -12.73 -5.62
C PRO A 356 28.76 -13.73 -5.44
N ARG A 357 28.65 -14.69 -6.38
CA ARG A 357 27.58 -15.70 -6.32
C ARG A 357 28.09 -17.09 -6.68
N GLU A 358 27.63 -18.09 -5.94
CA GLU A 358 27.95 -19.50 -6.15
C GLU A 358 26.98 -20.18 -7.11
N THR A 359 25.77 -19.61 -7.29
CA THR A 359 24.66 -20.13 -8.09
C THR A 359 24.03 -19.00 -8.90
N ASP A 360 23.27 -19.35 -9.91
CA ASP A 360 22.43 -18.40 -10.64
C ASP A 360 21.40 -17.77 -9.72
N LEU A 361 21.13 -16.45 -9.90
CA LEU A 361 20.14 -15.67 -9.14
C LEU A 361 19.11 -15.09 -10.09
N LEU A 362 17.84 -15.28 -9.81
CA LEU A 362 16.75 -14.64 -10.56
C LEU A 362 16.28 -13.39 -9.81
N TYR A 363 16.55 -12.23 -10.39
CA TYR A 363 16.04 -10.94 -9.89
C TYR A 363 14.60 -10.74 -10.36
N ILE A 364 13.68 -10.45 -9.44
CA ILE A 364 12.26 -10.15 -9.71
C ILE A 364 11.92 -8.82 -9.03
N PRO A 365 11.86 -7.70 -9.79
CA PRO A 365 11.53 -6.39 -9.23
C PRO A 365 10.09 -6.27 -8.80
N PHE A 366 9.15 -6.78 -9.60
CA PHE A 366 7.71 -6.63 -9.42
C PHE A 366 6.99 -7.98 -9.53
N LEU A 367 5.95 -8.14 -8.75
CA LEU A 367 4.98 -9.21 -8.84
C LEU A 367 3.64 -8.65 -9.35
N HIS A 368 3.01 -9.33 -10.29
CA HIS A 368 1.77 -8.88 -10.92
C HIS A 368 0.73 -9.99 -10.95
N TYR A 369 -0.56 -9.63 -11.00
CA TYR A 369 -1.66 -10.59 -10.92
C TYR A 369 -1.55 -11.55 -9.73
N MET A 370 -1.15 -10.98 -8.58
CA MET A 370 -1.06 -11.75 -7.34
C MET A 370 -2.45 -12.12 -6.84
N ASN A 371 -2.64 -13.40 -6.50
CA ASN A 371 -3.90 -13.90 -5.97
C ASN A 371 -3.66 -14.93 -4.87
N ILE A 372 -4.63 -15.03 -3.95
CA ILE A 372 -4.63 -16.04 -2.89
C ILE A 372 -5.14 -17.36 -3.47
N VAL A 373 -4.31 -18.39 -3.45
CA VAL A 373 -4.67 -19.75 -3.87
C VAL A 373 -5.24 -20.53 -2.70
N ASN A 374 -4.61 -20.41 -1.53
CA ASN A 374 -5.06 -21.07 -0.31
C ASN A 374 -4.70 -20.22 0.93
N PRO A 375 -5.66 -19.51 1.53
CA PRO A 375 -5.39 -18.62 2.64
C PRO A 375 -4.92 -19.36 3.91
N SER A 376 -5.45 -20.56 4.18
CA SER A 376 -5.09 -21.35 5.38
C SER A 376 -3.71 -22.00 5.29
N LYS A 377 -3.06 -21.97 4.12
CA LYS A 377 -1.67 -22.37 3.90
C LYS A 377 -0.76 -21.20 3.53
N GLY A 378 -1.31 -20.00 3.41
CA GLY A 378 -0.57 -18.80 2.98
C GLY A 378 -0.07 -18.88 1.54
N ILE A 379 -0.71 -19.68 0.65
CA ILE A 379 -0.25 -19.89 -0.72
C ILE A 379 -0.79 -18.79 -1.62
N LEU A 380 0.14 -18.11 -2.29
CA LEU A 380 -0.10 -17.07 -3.29
C LEU A 380 0.41 -17.53 -4.66
N THR A 381 -0.19 -17.01 -5.72
CA THR A 381 0.33 -17.10 -7.09
C THR A 381 0.55 -15.71 -7.65
N SER A 382 1.61 -15.52 -8.44
CA SER A 382 1.94 -14.25 -9.08
C SER A 382 2.82 -14.46 -10.30
N SER A 383 2.90 -13.48 -11.18
CA SER A 383 3.84 -13.42 -12.29
C SER A 383 4.85 -12.30 -12.08
N SER A 384 6.11 -12.51 -12.49
CA SER A 384 7.08 -11.41 -12.58
C SER A 384 6.66 -10.40 -13.65
N ARG A 385 7.08 -9.14 -13.50
CA ARG A 385 6.89 -8.08 -14.48
C ARG A 385 7.99 -7.01 -14.36
N PHE A 386 8.16 -6.18 -15.38
CA PHE A 386 8.92 -4.93 -15.38
C PHE A 386 10.42 -5.05 -15.04
N GLY A 387 11.12 -5.99 -15.62
CA GLY A 387 12.57 -5.97 -15.54
C GLY A 387 13.19 -7.14 -14.78
N ALA A 388 12.56 -8.33 -14.80
CA ALA A 388 13.18 -9.53 -14.27
C ALA A 388 14.47 -9.89 -15.06
N LEU A 389 15.54 -10.30 -14.34
CA LEU A 389 16.83 -10.65 -14.93
C LEU A 389 17.39 -11.90 -14.26
N LEU A 390 17.91 -12.85 -15.04
CA LEU A 390 18.64 -14.00 -14.52
C LEU A 390 20.15 -13.72 -14.54
N LEU A 391 20.72 -13.58 -13.37
CA LEU A 391 22.14 -13.38 -13.14
C LEU A 391 22.84 -14.73 -13.05
N LYS A 392 23.61 -15.07 -14.06
CA LYS A 392 24.34 -16.33 -14.09
C LYS A 392 25.58 -16.30 -13.17
N LYS A 393 25.97 -17.48 -12.68
CA LYS A 393 27.19 -17.64 -11.89
C LYS A 393 28.44 -17.12 -12.60
N ASP A 394 28.51 -17.26 -13.91
CA ASP A 394 29.65 -16.83 -14.72
C ASP A 394 29.70 -15.31 -15.01
N GLY A 395 28.73 -14.56 -14.46
CA GLY A 395 28.64 -13.11 -14.63
C GLY A 395 27.79 -12.67 -15.83
N SER A 396 27.37 -13.58 -16.69
CA SER A 396 26.43 -13.26 -17.78
C SER A 396 25.01 -12.99 -17.24
N VAL A 397 24.23 -12.23 -17.97
CA VAL A 397 22.85 -11.88 -17.63
C VAL A 397 21.94 -12.37 -18.75
N VAL A 398 20.79 -12.93 -18.39
CA VAL A 398 19.76 -13.38 -19.33
C VAL A 398 18.48 -12.62 -19.03
N VAL A 399 17.84 -12.08 -20.06
CA VAL A 399 16.51 -11.49 -19.99
C VAL A 399 15.47 -12.60 -20.10
N PRO A 400 14.73 -12.93 -19.05
CA PRO A 400 13.70 -13.96 -19.12
C PRO A 400 12.39 -13.41 -19.66
N TYR A 401 11.53 -14.29 -20.22
CA TYR A 401 10.12 -14.04 -20.24
C TYR A 401 9.56 -13.99 -18.81
N ASN A 402 8.37 -13.43 -18.65
CA ASN A 402 7.70 -13.43 -17.36
C ASN A 402 7.61 -14.85 -16.78
N VAL A 403 7.91 -14.98 -15.50
CA VAL A 403 7.87 -16.23 -14.77
C VAL A 403 6.73 -16.22 -13.75
N ARG A 404 6.11 -17.39 -13.54
CA ARG A 404 5.06 -17.56 -12.53
C ARG A 404 5.59 -18.30 -11.32
N LEU A 405 5.28 -17.74 -10.16
CA LEU A 405 5.52 -18.31 -8.84
C LEU A 405 4.19 -18.72 -8.21
N THR A 406 4.16 -19.86 -7.52
CA THR A 406 3.07 -20.26 -6.64
C THR A 406 3.69 -20.77 -5.35
N GLN A 407 3.73 -19.93 -4.31
CA GLN A 407 4.52 -20.16 -3.12
C GLN A 407 3.74 -19.81 -1.85
N SER A 408 4.13 -20.42 -0.74
CA SER A 408 3.67 -20.05 0.59
C SER A 408 4.46 -18.86 1.14
N LEU A 409 3.78 -17.95 1.83
CA LEU A 409 4.44 -16.89 2.59
C LEU A 409 5.40 -17.45 3.67
N LEU A 410 5.12 -18.65 4.19
CA LEU A 410 6.01 -19.34 5.12
C LEU A 410 7.29 -19.83 4.43
N ASP A 411 7.25 -20.20 3.15
CA ASP A 411 8.46 -20.56 2.40
C ASP A 411 9.28 -19.31 2.07
N ILE A 412 8.62 -18.22 1.69
CA ILE A 412 9.27 -16.96 1.31
C ILE A 412 9.97 -16.31 2.51
N PHE A 413 9.24 -16.11 3.62
CA PHE A 413 9.76 -15.45 4.82
C PHE A 413 10.31 -16.42 5.88
N GLY A 414 10.37 -17.73 5.56
CA GLY A 414 10.84 -18.81 6.43
C GLY A 414 12.27 -19.26 6.13
N ALA A 415 12.48 -20.56 6.10
CA ALA A 415 13.80 -21.18 5.98
C ALA A 415 14.54 -20.85 4.67
N GLY A 416 13.82 -20.48 3.60
CA GLY A 416 14.41 -20.06 2.34
C GLY A 416 15.01 -18.66 2.36
N LEU A 417 14.65 -17.80 3.31
CA LEU A 417 15.13 -16.43 3.42
C LEU A 417 16.63 -16.41 3.76
N ALA A 418 17.45 -16.04 2.79
CA ALA A 418 18.90 -16.13 2.87
C ALA A 418 19.54 -14.84 3.40
N TRP A 419 19.12 -13.69 2.89
CA TRP A 419 19.58 -12.38 3.35
C TRP A 419 18.57 -11.26 3.00
N ILE A 420 18.73 -10.13 3.68
CA ILE A 420 17.94 -8.90 3.53
C ILE A 420 18.93 -7.74 3.43
N SER A 421 18.67 -6.77 2.55
CA SER A 421 19.50 -5.57 2.41
C SER A 421 19.42 -4.66 3.64
N GLU A 422 20.50 -3.89 3.85
CA GLU A 422 20.61 -2.91 4.94
C GLU A 422 19.75 -1.68 4.70
N LYS A 423 19.53 -1.27 3.44
CA LYS A 423 18.68 -0.15 3.08
C LYS A 423 17.21 -0.54 3.00
N THR A 424 16.36 0.24 3.64
CA THR A 424 14.90 0.18 3.48
C THR A 424 14.39 1.36 2.65
N VAL A 425 13.31 1.13 1.93
CA VAL A 425 12.64 2.13 1.10
C VAL A 425 11.12 2.07 1.30
N PRO A 426 10.39 3.18 1.15
CA PRO A 426 8.94 3.16 1.08
C PRO A 426 8.49 2.66 -0.30
N TYR A 427 7.44 1.87 -0.32
CA TYR A 427 6.77 1.45 -1.54
C TYR A 427 5.28 1.74 -1.44
N ASN A 428 4.74 2.47 -2.44
CA ASN A 428 3.33 2.84 -2.49
C ASN A 428 2.45 1.61 -2.73
N THR A 429 1.49 1.39 -1.84
CA THR A 429 0.49 0.31 -1.92
C THR A 429 -0.93 0.85 -2.04
N SER A 430 -1.08 2.13 -2.36
CA SER A 430 -2.39 2.78 -2.53
C SER A 430 -3.19 2.11 -3.65
N SER A 431 -4.50 2.04 -3.45
CA SER A 431 -5.39 1.59 -4.51
C SER A 431 -5.43 2.63 -5.65
N SER A 432 -5.37 2.15 -6.89
CA SER A 432 -5.57 2.98 -8.07
C SER A 432 -7.05 3.32 -8.32
N TYR A 433 -7.96 2.74 -7.55
CA TYR A 433 -9.40 2.87 -7.68
C TYR A 433 -10.04 3.40 -6.40
N GLY A 434 -11.02 4.26 -6.57
CA GLY A 434 -11.78 4.85 -5.47
C GLY A 434 -11.22 6.20 -5.00
N ALA A 435 -11.38 6.50 -3.72
CA ALA A 435 -10.92 7.73 -3.12
C ALA A 435 -9.40 7.75 -2.94
N ARG A 436 -8.78 8.95 -3.02
CA ARG A 436 -7.38 9.13 -2.66
C ARG A 436 -7.17 8.79 -1.18
N ASN A 437 -6.44 7.73 -0.93
CA ASN A 437 -6.12 7.27 0.41
C ASN A 437 -4.71 6.67 0.38
N PRO A 438 -3.68 7.51 0.56
CA PRO A 438 -2.30 7.07 0.39
C PRO A 438 -1.92 6.03 1.44
N THR A 439 -1.30 4.95 0.99
CA THR A 439 -0.70 3.91 1.83
C THR A 439 0.64 3.49 1.25
N SER A 440 1.58 3.16 2.11
CA SER A 440 2.90 2.69 1.75
C SER A 440 3.40 1.68 2.78
N ILE A 441 4.28 0.81 2.36
CA ILE A 441 4.96 -0.17 3.23
C ILE A 441 6.46 0.13 3.19
N ILE A 442 7.11 0.15 4.33
CA ILE A 442 8.57 0.20 4.39
C ILE A 442 9.12 -1.21 4.22
N VAL A 443 9.98 -1.38 3.22
CA VAL A 443 10.56 -2.68 2.88
C VAL A 443 12.06 -2.56 2.63
N PRO A 444 12.84 -3.65 2.79
CA PRO A 444 14.21 -3.72 2.30
C PRO A 444 14.27 -3.46 0.80
N ARG A 445 15.36 -2.85 0.33
CA ARG A 445 15.57 -2.63 -1.12
C ARG A 445 15.61 -3.95 -1.87
N PHE A 446 16.24 -4.98 -1.26
CA PHE A 446 16.36 -6.33 -1.80
C PHE A 446 16.22 -7.39 -0.72
N MET A 447 15.74 -8.57 -1.11
CA MET A 447 15.62 -9.74 -0.26
C MET A 447 15.87 -11.01 -1.08
N GLN A 448 16.82 -11.86 -0.67
CA GLN A 448 17.05 -13.15 -1.32
C GLN A 448 16.33 -14.29 -0.61
N VAL A 449 15.64 -15.10 -1.41
CA VAL A 449 15.00 -16.34 -0.96
C VAL A 449 15.50 -17.49 -1.85
N ASN A 450 15.97 -18.56 -1.23
CA ASN A 450 16.51 -19.70 -1.94
C ASN A 450 15.46 -20.78 -2.22
N GLY A 451 15.58 -21.44 -3.37
CA GLY A 451 14.85 -22.67 -3.70
C GLY A 451 13.38 -22.51 -4.00
N LEU A 452 12.92 -21.32 -4.46
CA LEU A 452 11.55 -21.08 -4.89
C LEU A 452 11.31 -21.67 -6.29
N GLU A 453 10.15 -22.28 -6.49
CA GLU A 453 9.81 -22.96 -7.74
C GLU A 453 9.18 -22.03 -8.76
N ILE A 454 9.72 -22.03 -9.98
CA ILE A 454 9.15 -21.39 -11.16
C ILE A 454 8.25 -22.41 -11.87
N SER A 455 6.95 -22.14 -11.94
CA SER A 455 5.95 -23.04 -12.52
C SER A 455 5.64 -22.76 -14.00
N HIS A 456 5.89 -21.54 -14.47
CA HIS A 456 5.72 -21.14 -15.89
C HIS A 456 6.74 -20.08 -16.27
N SER A 457 7.14 -20.08 -17.54
CA SER A 457 7.96 -19.05 -18.19
C SER A 457 7.48 -18.91 -19.62
N ASN A 458 6.72 -17.86 -19.93
CA ASN A 458 6.04 -17.71 -21.22
C ASN A 458 6.23 -16.30 -21.80
N SER A 459 6.18 -16.22 -23.14
CA SER A 459 6.19 -14.95 -23.90
C SER A 459 4.86 -14.18 -23.84
N SER A 460 3.78 -14.81 -23.36
CA SER A 460 2.44 -14.20 -23.21
C SER A 460 2.13 -13.95 -21.74
N TYR A 461 1.44 -12.84 -21.45
CA TYR A 461 0.96 -12.45 -20.13
C TYR A 461 -0.16 -13.34 -19.61
#